data_6c497efbddc15823309c30d00d738587
#
_entry.id   6c497efbddc15823309c30d00d738587
#
_cell.length_a   1.000
_cell.length_b   1.000
_cell.length_c   1.000
_cell.angle_alpha   90.00
_cell.angle_beta   90.00
_cell.angle_gamma   90.00
#
_symmetry.space_group_name_H-M   'P 1'
#
loop_
_entity.id
_entity.type
_entity.pdbx_description
1 polymer ?
#
loop_
_entity_poly.entity_id
_entity_poly.type
_entity_poly.pdbx_seq_one_letter_code
_entity_poly.pdbx_strand_id
1 'polypeptide(L)'
;MALPDDFRWGATASSVSTDGVAPTADWSTWERDGLAPRSGAGGGFTSDYADDLKLAAQIGLTDIRVTVEWARVEPRPGVVDSGVVDHYREVLGAAREARLAPWITLHHTSLPGWFAEDERGFRDASSRTRFWSRHVDRTAEQFEG
;
A
#
# COMPACT_ATOMS: atom_id res chain seq x y z
N MET A 1 -10.82 28.23 -17.19
CA MET A 1 -10.36 27.12 -18.04
C MET A 1 -11.10 25.87 -17.55
N ALA A 2 -11.93 25.24 -18.38
CA ALA A 2 -12.61 23.99 -18.02
C ALA A 2 -11.62 22.82 -18.12
N LEU A 3 -11.77 21.84 -17.24
CA LEU A 3 -11.02 20.58 -17.33
C LEU A 3 -11.53 19.76 -18.53
N PRO A 4 -10.69 18.88 -19.13
CA PRO A 4 -11.14 17.94 -20.15
C PRO A 4 -12.28 17.04 -19.60
N ASP A 5 -13.16 16.57 -20.50
CA ASP A 5 -14.30 15.72 -20.11
C ASP A 5 -13.86 14.35 -19.58
N ASP A 6 -12.66 13.90 -19.95
CA ASP A 6 -12.04 12.66 -19.51
C ASP A 6 -11.09 12.84 -18.30
N PHE A 7 -11.12 14.02 -17.65
CA PHE A 7 -10.29 14.26 -16.47
C PHE A 7 -10.68 13.34 -15.32
N ARG A 8 -9.67 12.67 -14.76
CA ARG A 8 -9.86 11.68 -13.70
C ARG A 8 -9.59 12.29 -12.33
N TRP A 9 -10.51 12.06 -11.42
CA TRP A 9 -10.40 12.47 -10.02
C TRP A 9 -10.14 11.27 -9.14
N GLY A 10 -9.14 11.35 -8.28
CA GLY A 10 -8.78 10.22 -7.43
C GLY A 10 -8.38 10.61 -6.02
N ALA A 11 -8.49 9.63 -5.13
CA ALA A 11 -7.94 9.70 -3.78
C ALA A 11 -6.81 8.66 -3.63
N THR A 12 -6.16 8.66 -2.46
CA THR A 12 -5.10 7.71 -2.15
C THR A 12 -5.28 7.12 -0.76
N ALA A 13 -5.09 5.81 -0.65
CA ALA A 13 -4.91 5.11 0.60
C ALA A 13 -3.45 4.64 0.72
N SER A 14 -2.80 4.94 1.84
CA SER A 14 -1.41 4.58 2.08
C SER A 14 -1.18 4.10 3.51
N SER A 15 -0.19 3.23 3.70
CA SER A 15 0.08 2.57 4.96
C SER A 15 0.18 3.52 6.15
N VAL A 16 1.04 4.51 6.09
CA VAL A 16 1.30 5.40 7.25
C VAL A 16 0.07 6.27 7.59
N SER A 17 -0.64 6.80 6.58
CA SER A 17 -1.71 7.79 6.82
C SER A 17 -3.09 7.18 6.97
N THR A 18 -3.40 6.07 6.27
CA THR A 18 -4.74 5.51 6.26
C THR A 18 -4.88 4.17 6.97
N ASP A 19 -3.81 3.34 6.97
CA ASP A 19 -3.85 1.98 7.53
C ASP A 19 -3.10 1.85 8.86
N GLY A 20 -2.28 2.85 9.22
CA GLY A 20 -1.21 2.69 10.18
C GLY A 20 -0.06 1.85 9.61
N VAL A 21 1.16 2.08 10.07
CA VAL A 21 2.34 1.38 9.55
C VAL A 21 2.42 -0.06 10.03
N ALA A 22 2.94 -0.97 9.19
CA ALA A 22 3.21 -2.33 9.59
C ALA A 22 4.28 -2.39 10.70
N PRO A 23 4.13 -3.24 11.74
CA PRO A 23 5.13 -3.38 12.81
C PRO A 23 6.53 -3.77 12.31
N THR A 24 6.61 -4.42 11.15
CA THR A 24 7.84 -4.89 10.52
C THR A 24 8.46 -3.90 9.53
N ALA A 25 7.84 -2.72 9.36
CA ALA A 25 8.35 -1.68 8.49
C ALA A 25 9.47 -0.87 9.18
N ASP A 26 10.40 -0.33 8.38
CA ASP A 26 11.43 0.61 8.82
C ASP A 26 10.84 1.86 9.50
N TRP A 27 9.72 2.35 8.99
CA TRP A 27 9.00 3.48 9.57
C TRP A 27 8.53 3.22 11.01
N SER A 28 8.17 1.97 11.36
CA SER A 28 7.78 1.60 12.73
C SER A 28 8.94 1.76 13.72
N THR A 29 10.18 1.55 13.27
CA THR A 29 11.39 1.85 14.04
C THR A 29 11.52 3.35 14.31
N TRP A 30 11.29 4.19 13.30
CA TRP A 30 11.32 5.64 13.47
C TRP A 30 10.25 6.15 14.44
N GLU A 31 9.04 5.59 14.40
CA GLU A 31 7.99 5.91 15.37
C GLU A 31 8.36 5.50 16.79
N ARG A 32 8.94 4.31 16.95
CA ARG A 32 9.41 3.80 18.24
C ARG A 32 10.52 4.68 18.83
N ASP A 33 11.43 5.13 17.99
CA ASP A 33 12.59 5.93 18.39
C ASP A 33 12.26 7.43 18.52
N GLY A 34 11.01 7.83 18.30
CA GLY A 34 10.53 9.21 18.43
C GLY A 34 10.95 10.13 17.27
N LEU A 35 11.40 9.57 16.15
CA LEU A 35 11.81 10.30 14.95
C LEU A 35 10.63 10.65 14.04
N ALA A 36 9.49 9.98 14.22
CA ALA A 36 8.24 10.24 13.53
C ALA A 36 7.05 10.16 14.49
N PRO A 37 5.97 10.89 14.22
CA PRO A 37 4.71 10.73 14.94
C PRO A 37 4.16 9.31 14.77
N ARG A 38 3.50 8.77 15.80
CA ARG A 38 2.87 7.46 15.72
C ARG A 38 1.67 7.49 14.76
N SER A 39 1.66 6.61 13.78
CA SER A 39 0.55 6.44 12.83
C SER A 39 -0.68 5.77 13.46
N GLY A 40 -0.47 4.94 14.50
CA GLY A 40 -1.56 4.18 15.14
C GLY A 40 -2.32 3.31 14.14
N ALA A 41 -3.63 3.44 14.10
CA ALA A 41 -4.50 2.79 13.11
C ALA A 41 -4.68 3.64 11.82
N GLY A 42 -3.89 4.70 11.65
CA GLY A 42 -4.08 5.65 10.56
C GLY A 42 -5.48 6.27 10.57
N GLY A 43 -6.12 6.34 9.41
CA GLY A 43 -7.51 6.77 9.24
C GLY A 43 -8.54 5.65 9.40
N GLY A 44 -8.12 4.42 9.73
CA GLY A 44 -9.03 3.27 9.87
C GLY A 44 -9.35 2.54 8.56
N PHE A 45 -8.73 2.92 7.45
CA PHE A 45 -9.06 2.37 6.13
C PHE A 45 -8.96 0.85 6.07
N THR A 46 -8.05 0.23 6.82
CA THR A 46 -7.93 -1.24 6.89
C THR A 46 -9.26 -1.94 7.25
N SER A 47 -10.08 -1.34 8.12
CA SER A 47 -11.39 -1.88 8.50
C SER A 47 -12.55 -1.27 7.74
N ASP A 48 -12.46 0.00 7.39
CA ASP A 48 -13.58 0.79 6.92
C ASP A 48 -13.56 1.01 5.39
N TYR A 49 -12.59 0.38 4.68
CA TYR A 49 -12.34 0.57 3.25
C TYR A 49 -13.60 0.46 2.37
N ALA A 50 -14.51 -0.45 2.69
CA ALA A 50 -15.70 -0.66 1.87
C ALA A 50 -16.63 0.56 1.89
N ASP A 51 -16.77 1.22 3.02
CA ASP A 51 -17.62 2.40 3.16
C ASP A 51 -16.90 3.66 2.68
N ASP A 52 -15.59 3.76 2.92
CA ASP A 52 -14.75 4.85 2.40
C ASP A 52 -14.74 4.87 0.87
N LEU A 53 -14.62 3.70 0.22
CA LEU A 53 -14.63 3.59 -1.24
C LEU A 53 -16.01 3.94 -1.83
N LYS A 54 -17.10 3.54 -1.17
CA LYS A 54 -18.45 3.97 -1.57
C LYS A 54 -18.60 5.48 -1.45
N LEU A 55 -18.13 6.07 -0.34
CA LEU A 55 -18.17 7.51 -0.15
C LEU A 55 -17.35 8.24 -1.22
N ALA A 56 -16.15 7.75 -1.51
CA ALA A 56 -15.31 8.29 -2.58
C ALA A 56 -16.03 8.33 -3.93
N ALA A 57 -16.71 7.24 -4.29
CA ALA A 57 -17.52 7.18 -5.51
C ALA A 57 -18.72 8.14 -5.49
N GLN A 58 -19.40 8.26 -4.34
CA GLN A 58 -20.55 9.16 -4.18
C GLN A 58 -20.21 10.64 -4.35
N ILE A 59 -18.99 11.04 -3.95
CA ILE A 59 -18.53 12.43 -4.15
C ILE A 59 -17.93 12.67 -5.53
N GLY A 60 -18.00 11.67 -6.43
CA GLY A 60 -17.64 11.81 -7.84
C GLY A 60 -16.19 11.45 -8.17
N LEU A 61 -15.45 10.77 -7.29
CA LEU A 61 -14.15 10.22 -7.67
C LEU A 61 -14.30 9.07 -8.65
N THR A 62 -13.32 8.92 -9.52
CA THR A 62 -13.25 7.88 -10.55
C THR A 62 -12.13 6.88 -10.29
N ASP A 63 -11.20 7.25 -9.43
CA ASP A 63 -9.95 6.52 -9.21
C ASP A 63 -9.60 6.43 -7.72
N ILE A 64 -8.95 5.34 -7.35
CA ILE A 64 -8.35 5.16 -6.04
C ILE A 64 -6.95 4.55 -6.18
N ARG A 65 -5.96 5.17 -5.56
CA ARG A 65 -4.62 4.61 -5.45
C ARG A 65 -4.49 3.91 -4.11
N VAL A 66 -4.22 2.61 -4.12
CA VAL A 66 -4.01 1.79 -2.92
C VAL A 66 -2.54 1.40 -2.85
N THR A 67 -1.90 1.65 -1.72
CA THR A 67 -0.55 1.14 -1.47
C THR A 67 -0.63 -0.26 -0.89
N VAL A 68 -0.11 -1.23 -1.64
CA VAL A 68 0.14 -2.58 -1.10
C VAL A 68 1.42 -2.52 -0.29
N GLU A 69 1.32 -2.47 1.03
CA GLU A 69 2.47 -2.30 1.90
C GLU A 69 3.32 -3.57 1.92
N TRP A 70 4.51 -3.48 1.33
CA TRP A 70 5.43 -4.61 1.23
C TRP A 70 5.78 -5.22 2.58
N ALA A 71 5.96 -4.41 3.62
CA ALA A 71 6.25 -4.88 4.97
C ALA A 71 5.13 -5.74 5.59
N ARG A 72 3.87 -5.52 5.18
CA ARG A 72 2.73 -6.37 5.58
C ARG A 72 2.70 -7.66 4.78
N VAL A 73 2.86 -7.56 3.45
CA VAL A 73 2.80 -8.71 2.54
C VAL A 73 3.97 -9.66 2.77
N GLU A 74 5.16 -9.15 2.98
CA GLU A 74 6.38 -9.93 3.21
C GLU A 74 7.11 -9.45 4.48
N PRO A 75 6.59 -9.80 5.68
CA PRO A 75 7.14 -9.34 6.96
C PRO A 75 8.54 -9.87 7.25
N ARG A 76 8.96 -10.94 6.58
CA ARG A 76 10.31 -11.54 6.63
C ARG A 76 10.73 -11.99 5.23
N PRO A 77 12.01 -12.02 4.90
CA PRO A 77 12.49 -12.43 3.57
C PRO A 77 11.90 -13.76 3.12
N GLY A 78 11.17 -13.76 2.01
CA GLY A 78 10.57 -14.95 1.42
C GLY A 78 9.28 -15.45 2.08
N VAL A 79 8.83 -14.86 3.17
CA VAL A 79 7.62 -15.26 3.89
C VAL A 79 6.48 -14.30 3.53
N VAL A 80 5.55 -14.78 2.70
CA VAL A 80 4.37 -14.03 2.29
C VAL A 80 3.21 -14.32 3.26
N ASP A 81 2.56 -13.28 3.73
CA ASP A 81 1.33 -13.38 4.50
C ASP A 81 0.12 -13.43 3.55
N SER A 82 -0.46 -14.62 3.40
CA SER A 82 -1.60 -14.85 2.50
C SER A 82 -2.86 -14.11 2.96
N GLY A 83 -3.06 -13.95 4.27
CA GLY A 83 -4.21 -13.23 4.81
C GLY A 83 -4.15 -11.74 4.44
N VAL A 84 -2.96 -11.16 4.45
CA VAL A 84 -2.74 -9.78 3.99
C VAL A 84 -2.97 -9.64 2.49
N VAL A 85 -2.52 -10.63 1.70
CA VAL A 85 -2.76 -10.64 0.25
C VAL A 85 -4.26 -10.70 -0.04
N ASP A 86 -4.99 -11.58 0.64
CA ASP A 86 -6.44 -11.72 0.47
C ASP A 86 -7.18 -10.44 0.88
N HIS A 87 -6.77 -9.80 1.97
CA HIS A 87 -7.32 -8.51 2.37
C HIS A 87 -7.14 -7.44 1.27
N TYR A 88 -5.95 -7.30 0.68
CA TYR A 88 -5.78 -6.35 -0.44
C TYR A 88 -6.61 -6.71 -1.67
N ARG A 89 -6.85 -7.99 -1.95
CA ARG A 89 -7.77 -8.41 -3.00
C ARG A 89 -9.20 -7.96 -2.71
N GLU A 90 -9.65 -8.08 -1.47
CA GLU A 90 -10.96 -7.59 -1.05
C GLU A 90 -11.07 -6.07 -1.20
N VAL A 91 -10.06 -5.31 -0.79
CA VAL A 91 -10.00 -3.84 -0.98
C VAL A 91 -10.10 -3.46 -2.46
N LEU A 92 -9.33 -4.13 -3.34
CA LEU A 92 -9.36 -3.87 -4.78
C LEU A 92 -10.69 -4.29 -5.41
N GLY A 93 -11.29 -5.38 -4.93
CA GLY A 93 -12.63 -5.82 -5.31
C GLY A 93 -13.69 -4.77 -4.95
N ALA A 94 -13.68 -4.29 -3.71
CA ALA A 94 -14.60 -3.26 -3.25
C ALA A 94 -14.45 -1.94 -4.04
N ALA A 95 -13.23 -1.58 -4.43
CA ALA A 95 -13.00 -0.42 -5.29
C ALA A 95 -13.70 -0.59 -6.67
N ARG A 96 -13.55 -1.77 -7.29
CA ARG A 96 -14.21 -2.06 -8.58
C ARG A 96 -15.74 -2.09 -8.44
N GLU A 97 -16.26 -2.69 -7.37
CA GLU A 97 -17.70 -2.69 -7.06
C GLU A 97 -18.26 -1.27 -6.90
N ALA A 98 -17.48 -0.38 -6.26
CA ALA A 98 -17.79 1.04 -6.16
C ALA A 98 -17.58 1.81 -7.48
N ARG A 99 -17.16 1.16 -8.56
CA ARG A 99 -16.83 1.75 -9.88
C ARG A 99 -15.65 2.72 -9.85
N LEU A 100 -14.75 2.54 -8.91
CA LEU A 100 -13.45 3.23 -8.88
C LEU A 100 -12.41 2.39 -9.63
N ALA A 101 -11.58 3.02 -10.45
CA ALA A 101 -10.42 2.37 -11.05
C ALA A 101 -9.30 2.26 -10.01
N PRO A 102 -8.91 1.06 -9.56
CA PRO A 102 -7.84 0.91 -8.59
C PRO A 102 -6.47 1.00 -9.25
N TRP A 103 -5.55 1.75 -8.61
CA TRP A 103 -4.14 1.85 -8.96
C TRP A 103 -3.30 1.29 -7.82
N ILE A 104 -2.48 0.30 -8.09
CA ILE A 104 -1.61 -0.30 -7.08
C ILE A 104 -0.31 0.48 -7.01
N THR A 105 0.04 0.91 -5.80
CA THR A 105 1.35 1.49 -5.50
C THR A 105 2.22 0.44 -4.82
N LEU A 106 3.33 0.11 -5.45
CA LEU A 106 4.27 -0.92 -4.99
C LEU A 106 5.13 -0.49 -3.81
N HIS A 107 5.36 0.81 -3.68
CA HIS A 107 6.14 1.41 -2.59
C HIS A 107 5.69 2.85 -2.37
N HIS A 108 5.30 3.14 -1.14
CA HIS A 108 5.03 4.51 -0.71
C HIS A 108 5.33 4.64 0.77
N THR A 109 6.43 5.19 1.00
CA THR A 109 7.29 5.65 2.07
C THR A 109 7.92 4.54 2.90
N SER A 110 7.17 3.58 3.41
CA SER A 110 7.72 2.51 4.25
C SER A 110 8.24 1.32 3.44
N LEU A 111 9.27 0.69 3.97
CA LEU A 111 9.89 -0.53 3.45
C LEU A 111 9.89 -1.62 4.53
N PRO A 112 9.92 -2.89 4.17
CA PRO A 112 10.24 -3.92 5.15
C PRO A 112 11.57 -3.63 5.85
N GLY A 113 11.59 -3.65 7.20
CA GLY A 113 12.81 -3.37 7.96
C GLY A 113 13.98 -4.27 7.56
N TRP A 114 13.69 -5.57 7.31
CA TRP A 114 14.71 -6.50 6.81
C TRP A 114 15.32 -6.07 5.46
N PHE A 115 14.52 -5.48 4.56
CA PHE A 115 15.04 -4.98 3.28
C PHE A 115 15.81 -3.67 3.46
N ALA A 116 15.25 -2.74 4.23
CA ALA A 116 15.84 -1.41 4.40
C ALA A 116 17.15 -1.43 5.19
N GLU A 117 17.23 -2.25 6.23
CA GLU A 117 18.33 -2.27 7.21
C GLU A 117 19.30 -3.42 6.93
N ASP A 118 18.84 -4.68 6.94
CA ASP A 118 19.72 -5.85 6.84
C ASP A 118 20.30 -5.99 5.43
N GLU A 119 19.47 -5.77 4.41
CA GLU A 119 19.83 -5.89 3.00
C GLU A 119 20.25 -4.54 2.37
N ARG A 120 20.37 -3.48 3.18
CA ARG A 120 20.72 -2.11 2.76
C ARG A 120 19.78 -1.48 1.73
N GLY A 121 18.63 -2.09 1.46
CA GLY A 121 17.54 -1.57 0.66
C GLY A 121 17.95 -1.12 -0.74
N PHE A 122 17.41 0.02 -1.15
CA PHE A 122 17.73 0.61 -2.45
C PHE A 122 19.16 1.16 -2.58
N ARG A 123 19.92 1.23 -1.50
CA ARG A 123 21.33 1.66 -1.53
C ARG A 123 22.25 0.58 -2.11
N ASP A 124 21.88 -0.69 -2.02
CA ASP A 124 22.63 -1.81 -2.59
C ASP A 124 22.04 -2.27 -3.92
N ALA A 125 22.86 -2.38 -4.96
CA ALA A 125 22.40 -2.73 -6.30
C ALA A 125 21.94 -4.19 -6.39
N SER A 126 22.61 -5.11 -5.69
CA SER A 126 22.26 -6.54 -5.68
C SER A 126 20.94 -6.77 -4.96
N SER A 127 20.75 -6.14 -3.80
CA SER A 127 19.49 -6.18 -3.03
C SER A 127 18.34 -5.61 -3.82
N ARG A 128 18.56 -4.47 -4.47
CA ARG A 128 17.58 -3.84 -5.34
C ARG A 128 17.13 -4.79 -6.46
N THR A 129 18.09 -5.37 -7.20
CA THR A 129 17.77 -6.28 -8.30
C THR A 129 17.11 -7.56 -7.81
N ARG A 130 17.55 -8.11 -6.67
CA ARG A 130 17.05 -9.39 -6.16
C ARG A 130 15.68 -9.27 -5.51
N PHE A 131 15.52 -8.34 -4.57
CA PHE A 131 14.35 -8.29 -3.71
C PHE A 131 13.24 -7.39 -4.26
N TRP A 132 13.61 -6.23 -4.80
CA TRP A 132 12.62 -5.31 -5.37
C TRP A 132 11.99 -5.87 -6.63
N SER A 133 12.78 -6.44 -7.58
CA SER A 133 12.20 -7.08 -8.77
C SER A 133 11.26 -8.21 -8.39
N ARG A 134 11.66 -9.06 -7.43
CA ARG A 134 10.78 -10.12 -6.92
C ARG A 134 9.49 -9.59 -6.30
N HIS A 135 9.55 -8.48 -5.56
CA HIS A 135 8.35 -7.84 -5.01
C HIS A 135 7.43 -7.34 -6.12
N VAL A 136 7.97 -6.68 -7.13
CA VAL A 136 7.22 -6.21 -8.31
C VAL A 136 6.51 -7.37 -9.00
N ASP A 137 7.25 -8.42 -9.35
CA ASP A 137 6.72 -9.59 -10.04
C ASP A 137 5.60 -10.26 -9.24
N ARG A 138 5.83 -10.51 -7.95
CA ARG A 138 4.82 -11.10 -7.05
C ARG A 138 3.58 -10.23 -6.90
N THR A 139 3.73 -8.94 -6.77
CA THR A 139 2.59 -8.04 -6.65
C THR A 139 1.78 -8.05 -7.93
N ALA A 140 2.43 -8.07 -9.10
CA ALA A 140 1.74 -8.21 -10.37
C ALA A 140 0.95 -9.52 -10.42
N GLU A 141 1.60 -10.67 -10.15
CA GLU A 141 0.95 -11.99 -10.14
C GLU A 141 -0.22 -12.10 -9.15
N GLN A 142 -0.08 -11.51 -7.95
CA GLN A 142 -1.09 -11.62 -6.89
C GLN A 142 -2.33 -10.77 -7.15
N PHE A 143 -2.20 -9.68 -7.87
CA PHE A 143 -3.26 -8.69 -8.07
C PHE A 143 -3.61 -8.45 -9.55
N GLU A 144 -3.19 -9.35 -10.45
CA GLU A 144 -3.70 -9.42 -11.82
C GLU A 144 -5.23 -9.60 -11.81
N GLY A 145 -5.95 -8.72 -12.56
CA GLY A 145 -7.41 -8.82 -12.68
C GLY A 145 -8.07 -7.55 -13.17
#